data_8dd205ea5ef59684aef9f164a4a5370b
#
_entry.id   8dd205ea5ef59684aef9f164a4a5370b
#
_cell.length_a   1.000
_cell.length_b   1.000
_cell.length_c   1.000
_cell.angle_alpha   90.00
_cell.angle_beta   90.00
_cell.angle_gamma   90.00
#
_symmetry.space_group_name_H-M   'P 1'
#
loop_
_entity.id
_entity.type
_entity.pdbx_description
1 polymer ?
#
loop_
_entity_poly.entity_id
_entity_poly.type
_entity_poly.pdbx_seq_one_letter_code
_entity_poly.pdbx_strand_id
1 'polypeptide(L)'
;MDSKSGESNRTMESRTYIIGREGHIYINDPTVSKQHAEIQVNNGEVYLRDLNSTNGTYLIKNNRLVPFHEGYVQLHQPIVLGNRQY
;
A
#
# COMPACT_ATOMS: atom_id res chain seq x y z
N MET A 1 6.20 27.69 -18.57
CA MET A 1 6.22 27.41 -18.30
C MET A 1 6.15 26.85 -18.28
N ASP A 2 6.16 26.48 -18.25
CA ASP A 2 6.27 25.87 -18.18
C ASP A 2 6.23 25.32 -18.05
N SER A 3 6.25 25.26 -18.47
CA SER A 3 6.35 24.73 -18.29
C SER A 3 6.38 24.46 -17.85
N LYS A 4 6.76 24.59 -17.93
CA LYS A 4 6.80 24.48 -17.37
C LYS A 4 6.07 24.16 -16.74
N SER A 5 6.00 24.30 -16.57
CA SER A 5 4.83 23.88 -15.92
C SER A 5 4.65 22.39 -15.95
N GLY A 6 4.95 21.77 -16.96
CA GLY A 6 4.89 20.32 -17.04
C GLY A 6 5.71 19.65 -15.96
N GLU A 7 6.75 20.26 -15.57
CA GLU A 7 7.60 19.65 -14.54
C GLU A 7 6.88 19.49 -13.23
N SER A 8 6.14 20.49 -12.80
CA SER A 8 5.46 20.32 -11.53
C SER A 8 4.44 19.21 -11.61
N ASN A 9 3.82 19.00 -12.75
CA ASN A 9 2.89 17.89 -12.88
C ASN A 9 3.56 16.56 -12.64
N ARG A 10 4.76 16.39 -13.17
CA ARG A 10 5.45 15.13 -12.99
C ARG A 10 5.80 14.88 -11.54
N THR A 11 6.25 15.91 -10.85
CA THR A 11 6.62 15.72 -9.44
C THR A 11 5.40 15.49 -8.58
N MET A 12 4.25 15.94 -9.03
CA MET A 12 3.00 15.76 -8.27
C MET A 12 2.28 14.48 -8.63
N GLU A 13 2.81 13.71 -9.56
CA GLU A 13 2.18 12.47 -9.93
C GLU A 13 2.12 11.50 -8.78
N SER A 14 0.98 10.88 -8.63
CA SER A 14 0.83 9.79 -7.69
C SER A 14 0.53 8.52 -8.45
N ARG A 15 0.92 7.40 -7.89
CA ARG A 15 0.66 6.10 -8.47
C ARG A 15 -0.09 5.26 -7.47
N THR A 16 -1.09 4.56 -7.97
CA THR A 16 -1.94 3.73 -7.13
C THR A 16 -1.81 2.29 -7.58
N TYR A 17 -1.59 1.41 -6.62
CA TYR A 17 -1.47 -0.02 -6.87
C TYR A 17 -2.41 -0.76 -5.95
N ILE A 18 -3.05 -1.80 -6.48
CA ILE A 18 -3.86 -2.70 -5.68
C ILE A 18 -3.03 -3.95 -5.41
N ILE A 19 -2.96 -4.33 -4.14
CA ILE A 19 -2.26 -5.54 -3.71
C ILE A 19 -3.30 -6.61 -3.44
N GLY A 20 -3.10 -7.81 -3.97
CA GLY A 20 -4.01 -8.90 -3.69
C GLY A 20 -3.87 -10.02 -4.70
N ARG A 21 -4.76 -11.01 -4.56
CA ARG A 21 -4.73 -12.16 -5.48
C ARG A 21 -5.12 -11.78 -6.90
N GLU A 22 -5.75 -10.61 -7.06
CA GLU A 22 -6.11 -10.10 -8.39
C GLU A 22 -5.71 -8.64 -8.53
N GLY A 23 -4.65 -8.23 -7.84
CA GLY A 23 -4.21 -6.85 -7.89
C GLY A 23 -3.04 -6.63 -8.83
N HIS A 24 -2.64 -5.37 -8.94
CA HIS A 24 -1.43 -5.00 -9.71
C HIS A 24 -0.20 -5.67 -9.09
N ILE A 25 -0.16 -5.71 -7.77
CA ILE A 25 0.87 -6.45 -7.06
C ILE A 25 0.23 -7.78 -6.67
N TYR A 26 0.63 -8.81 -7.38
CA TYR A 26 0.00 -10.12 -7.28
C TYR A 26 0.58 -10.88 -6.10
N ILE A 27 -0.31 -11.38 -5.24
CA ILE A 27 0.09 -12.22 -4.11
C ILE A 27 -0.73 -13.50 -4.17
N ASN A 28 -0.04 -14.62 -4.35
CA ASN A 28 -0.69 -15.91 -4.45
C ASN A 28 -0.78 -16.55 -3.07
N ASP A 29 -1.73 -16.08 -2.28
CA ASP A 29 -1.90 -16.57 -0.92
C ASP A 29 -3.40 -16.58 -0.62
N PRO A 30 -3.97 -17.73 -0.25
CA PRO A 30 -5.42 -17.81 -0.03
C PRO A 30 -5.89 -16.95 1.14
N THR A 31 -5.01 -16.54 2.07
CA THR A 31 -5.40 -15.67 3.17
C THR A 31 -5.42 -14.21 2.76
N VAL A 32 -4.94 -13.89 1.57
CA VAL A 32 -4.95 -12.52 1.04
C VAL A 32 -6.19 -12.37 0.16
N SER A 33 -6.93 -11.29 0.36
CA SER A 33 -8.13 -11.02 -0.43
C SER A 33 -7.75 -10.69 -1.87
N LYS A 34 -8.71 -10.82 -2.78
CA LYS A 34 -8.46 -10.51 -4.19
C LYS A 34 -7.99 -9.09 -4.38
N GLN A 35 -8.64 -8.16 -3.70
CA GLN A 35 -8.20 -6.76 -3.62
C GLN A 35 -8.06 -6.45 -2.15
N HIS A 36 -6.85 -6.66 -1.64
CA HIS A 36 -6.64 -6.65 -0.21
C HIS A 36 -6.35 -5.24 0.31
N ALA A 37 -5.48 -4.53 -0.36
CA ALA A 37 -5.06 -3.21 0.08
C ALA A 37 -4.67 -2.36 -1.10
N GLU A 38 -4.68 -1.06 -0.89
CA GLU A 38 -4.29 -0.09 -1.91
C GLU A 38 -3.08 0.67 -1.42
N ILE A 39 -2.10 0.85 -2.31
CA ILE A 39 -0.93 1.65 -2.02
C ILE A 39 -0.91 2.83 -2.98
N GLN A 40 -0.81 4.03 -2.42
CA GLN A 40 -0.61 5.23 -3.21
C GLN A 40 0.78 5.78 -2.93
N VAL A 41 1.57 5.93 -3.98
CA VAL A 41 2.91 6.49 -3.86
C VAL A 41 2.88 7.88 -4.45
N ASN A 42 3.28 8.86 -3.64
CA ASN A 42 3.21 10.26 -4.02
C ASN A 42 4.39 11.00 -3.42
N ASN A 43 5.33 11.42 -4.26
CA ASN A 43 6.50 12.19 -3.84
C ASN A 43 7.30 11.48 -2.74
N GLY A 44 7.47 10.17 -2.88
CA GLY A 44 8.23 9.40 -1.92
C GLY A 44 7.47 9.04 -0.65
N GLU A 45 6.22 9.48 -0.54
CA GLU A 45 5.37 9.07 0.55
C GLU A 45 4.49 7.92 0.14
N VAL A 46 4.23 7.01 1.06
CA VAL A 46 3.42 5.83 0.80
C VAL A 46 2.19 5.88 1.69
N TYR A 47 1.03 5.89 1.07
CA TYR A 47 -0.24 5.83 1.77
C TYR A 47 -0.84 4.45 1.55
N LEU A 48 -1.12 3.76 2.63
CA LEU A 48 -1.63 2.39 2.60
C LEU A 48 -3.06 2.38 3.13
N ARG A 49 -3.94 1.66 2.43
CA ARG A 49 -5.33 1.56 2.84
C ARG A 49 -5.82 0.13 2.66
N ASP A 50 -6.39 -0.43 3.72
CA ASP A 50 -7.03 -1.73 3.63
C ASP A 50 -8.37 -1.60 2.92
N LEU A 51 -8.67 -2.53 2.03
CA LEU A 51 -9.90 -2.50 1.23
C LEU A 51 -10.93 -3.48 1.79
N ASN A 52 -11.18 -3.41 3.09
CA ASN A 52 -12.11 -4.31 3.77
C ASN A 52 -11.74 -5.76 3.55
N SER A 53 -10.46 -6.05 3.69
CA SER A 53 -9.98 -7.40 3.48
C SER A 53 -10.55 -8.35 4.51
N THR A 54 -10.62 -9.63 4.14
CA THR A 54 -11.19 -10.64 5.03
C THR A 54 -10.33 -10.85 6.26
N ASN A 55 -9.01 -10.92 6.09
CA ASN A 55 -8.11 -11.25 7.19
C ASN A 55 -7.33 -10.06 7.72
N GLY A 56 -7.54 -8.87 7.15
CA GLY A 56 -6.97 -7.65 7.70
C GLY A 56 -5.59 -7.32 7.17
N THR A 57 -5.18 -6.11 7.47
CA THR A 57 -3.85 -5.59 7.17
C THR A 57 -3.24 -5.13 8.49
N TYR A 58 -1.96 -5.43 8.68
CA TYR A 58 -1.28 -5.12 9.93
C TYR A 58 0.10 -4.55 9.65
N LEU A 59 0.59 -3.77 10.59
CA LEU A 59 1.98 -3.34 10.59
C LEU A 59 2.72 -4.11 11.66
N ILE A 60 4.02 -4.32 11.46
CA ILE A 60 4.86 -4.90 12.48
C ILE A 60 5.64 -3.77 13.14
N LYS A 61 5.36 -3.52 14.41
CA LYS A 61 6.05 -2.50 15.19
C LYS A 61 6.47 -3.10 16.51
N ASN A 62 7.76 -2.99 16.83
CA ASN A 62 8.30 -3.53 18.08
C ASN A 62 7.95 -5.00 18.25
N ASN A 63 8.05 -5.77 17.17
CA ASN A 63 7.75 -7.21 17.13
C ASN A 63 6.29 -7.52 17.46
N ARG A 64 5.39 -6.57 17.17
CA ARG A 64 3.96 -6.77 17.41
C ARG A 64 3.18 -6.48 16.15
N LEU A 65 2.11 -7.22 15.96
CA LEU A 65 1.15 -6.94 14.90
C LEU A 65 0.21 -5.85 15.37
N VAL A 66 0.17 -4.76 14.61
CA VAL A 66 -0.70 -3.63 14.90
C VAL A 66 -1.72 -3.54 13.79
N PRO A 67 -3.02 -3.68 14.09
CA PRO A 67 -4.03 -3.54 13.04
C PRO A 67 -3.95 -2.18 12.38
N PHE A 68 -4.11 -2.17 11.06
CA PHE A 68 -3.93 -0.95 10.30
C PHE A 68 -5.05 -0.82 9.27
N HIS A 69 -5.74 0.30 9.30
CA HIS A 69 -6.83 0.58 8.37
C HIS A 69 -6.36 1.41 7.20
N GLU A 70 -5.82 2.58 7.49
CA GLU A 70 -5.27 3.42 6.45
C GLU A 70 -4.42 4.52 7.07
N GLY A 71 -3.45 5.00 6.31
CA GLY A 71 -2.57 6.06 6.73
C GLY A 71 -1.25 6.00 6.01
N TYR A 72 -0.37 6.91 6.33
CA TYR A 72 0.97 6.93 5.76
C TYR A 72 1.85 5.92 6.46
N VAL A 73 2.69 5.25 5.69
CA VAL A 73 3.66 4.30 6.23
C VAL A 73 5.04 4.66 5.68
N GLN A 74 6.06 4.25 6.39
CA GLN A 74 7.43 4.46 5.94
C GLN A 74 7.77 3.46 4.84
N LEU A 75 8.71 3.84 3.98
CA LEU A 75 9.02 3.04 2.79
C LEU A 75 9.38 1.60 3.10
N HIS A 76 10.05 1.37 4.21
CA HIS A 76 10.52 0.03 4.54
C HIS A 76 9.75 -0.58 5.70
N GLN A 77 8.57 -0.06 5.97
CA GLN A 77 7.73 -0.60 7.04
C GLN A 77 7.26 -2.00 6.66
N PRO A 78 7.56 -3.03 7.47
CA PRO A 78 7.02 -4.35 7.21
C PRO A 78 5.51 -4.37 7.44
N ILE A 79 4.79 -4.98 6.51
CA ILE A 79 3.34 -5.10 6.63
C ILE A 79 2.97 -6.57 6.52
N VAL A 80 1.82 -6.89 7.11
CA VAL A 80 1.26 -8.24 7.04
C VAL A 80 -0.09 -8.16 6.38
N LEU A 81 -0.26 -8.95 5.35
CA LEU A 81 -1.52 -9.07 4.63
C LEU A 81 -2.01 -10.49 4.81
N GLY A 82 -3.18 -10.65 5.44
CA GLY A 82 -3.62 -11.99 5.77
C GLY A 82 -2.65 -12.62 6.75
N ASN A 83 -1.99 -13.69 6.32
CA ASN A 83 -1.04 -14.41 7.18
C ASN A 83 0.41 -14.21 6.76
N ARG A 84 0.68 -13.31 5.84
CA ARG A 84 2.03 -13.17 5.31
C ARG A 84 2.59 -11.79 5.47
N GLN A 85 3.88 -11.75 5.78
CA GLN A 85 4.62 -10.51 5.89
C GLN A 85 5.17 -10.10 4.53
N TYR A 86 5.06 -8.84 4.25
CA TYR A 86 5.57 -8.27 2.99
C TYR A 86 6.39 -7.02 3.23
#